data_ce176c897690a0fbfc8fc62af7bc3fdf
#
_entry.id   ce176c897690a0fbfc8fc62af7bc3fdf
#
_cell.length_a   1.000
_cell.length_b   1.000
_cell.length_c   1.000
_cell.angle_alpha   90.00
_cell.angle_beta   90.00
_cell.angle_gamma   90.00
#
_symmetry.space_group_name_H-M   'P 1'
#
loop_
_entity.id
_entity.type
_entity.pdbx_description
1 polymer ?
#
loop_
_entity_poly.entity_id
_entity_poly.type
_entity_poly.pdbx_seq_one_letter_code
_entity_poly.pdbx_strand_id
1 'polypeptide(L)'
;MSQIQVRDGFLVLMAALWCADKSGVLPIFLLAAAVHECGHLFVIRLSGGTVHALCLTACGAVLRCSLPPSPFSRAAICLAGPAASFALTALANPLGAYRLAGASALLGLFNLLPVPPLDGGMALRHLADGRFTRLLNGIAGVSVLVLLAGGVFLWKSGFGGWLFLAGLMVAVSFGRA
;
A
#
# COMPACT_ATOMS: atom_id res chain seq x y z
N MET A 1 -2.37 -24.88 0.49
CA MET A 1 -3.09 -24.09 -0.53
C MET A 1 -3.36 -22.71 0.07
N SER A 2 -2.90 -21.63 -0.55
CA SER A 2 -3.20 -20.27 -0.10
C SER A 2 -4.69 -19.99 -0.33
N GLN A 3 -5.41 -19.59 0.73
CA GLN A 3 -6.83 -19.23 0.63
C GLN A 3 -6.95 -17.74 0.30
N ILE A 4 -7.80 -17.42 -0.67
CA ILE A 4 -8.21 -16.03 -0.92
C ILE A 4 -9.49 -15.78 -0.10
N GLN A 5 -9.44 -14.82 0.81
CA GLN A 5 -10.57 -14.41 1.64
C GLN A 5 -10.98 -12.99 1.25
N VAL A 6 -12.21 -12.84 0.80
CA VAL A 6 -12.78 -11.52 0.47
C VAL A 6 -13.74 -11.13 1.59
N ARG A 7 -13.49 -9.98 2.22
CA ARG A 7 -14.39 -9.47 3.26
C ARG A 7 -15.49 -8.59 2.66
N ASP A 8 -16.66 -8.59 3.28
CA ASP A 8 -17.83 -7.81 2.82
C ASP A 8 -17.52 -6.32 2.63
N GLY A 9 -16.72 -5.75 3.53
CA GLY A 9 -16.26 -4.35 3.39
C GLY A 9 -15.47 -4.06 2.12
N PHE A 10 -14.73 -5.04 1.59
CA PHE A 10 -14.06 -4.90 0.30
C PHE A 10 -15.05 -4.84 -0.85
N LEU A 11 -16.06 -5.72 -0.85
CA LEU A 11 -17.09 -5.76 -1.90
C LEU A 11 -17.89 -4.45 -1.93
N VAL A 12 -18.30 -3.96 -0.76
CA VAL A 12 -19.01 -2.68 -0.63
C VAL A 12 -18.16 -1.53 -1.14
N LEU A 13 -16.88 -1.47 -0.76
CA LEU A 13 -15.96 -0.43 -1.23
C LEU A 13 -15.77 -0.50 -2.75
N MET A 14 -15.55 -1.70 -3.30
CA MET A 14 -15.37 -1.88 -4.76
C MET A 14 -16.63 -1.47 -5.53
N ALA A 15 -17.82 -1.83 -5.05
CA ALA A 15 -19.08 -1.41 -5.66
C ALA A 15 -19.24 0.11 -5.63
N ALA A 16 -18.96 0.75 -4.49
CA ALA A 16 -19.02 2.21 -4.35
C ALA A 16 -18.02 2.92 -5.29
N LEU A 17 -16.77 2.43 -5.34
CA LEU A 17 -15.75 2.98 -6.22
C LEU A 17 -16.10 2.77 -7.69
N TRP A 18 -16.66 1.62 -8.06
CA TRP A 18 -17.11 1.35 -9.42
C TRP A 18 -18.21 2.30 -9.86
N CYS A 19 -19.20 2.55 -9.00
CA CYS A 19 -20.27 3.50 -9.26
C CYS A 19 -19.76 4.96 -9.36
N ALA A 20 -18.71 5.30 -8.62
CA ALA A 20 -18.12 6.63 -8.63
C ALA A 20 -17.10 6.86 -9.77
N ASP A 21 -16.55 5.79 -10.36
CA ASP A 21 -15.51 5.87 -11.38
C ASP A 21 -16.09 6.18 -12.77
N LYS A 22 -16.25 7.47 -13.05
CA LYS A 22 -16.67 7.96 -14.38
C LYS A 22 -15.52 7.98 -15.41
N SER A 23 -14.29 7.80 -14.98
CA SER A 23 -13.07 7.98 -15.78
C SER A 23 -12.38 6.67 -16.19
N GLY A 24 -12.85 5.52 -15.69
CA GLY A 24 -12.26 4.21 -15.94
C GLY A 24 -10.86 4.05 -15.31
N VAL A 25 -10.58 4.77 -14.23
CA VAL A 25 -9.29 4.71 -13.52
C VAL A 25 -9.23 3.50 -12.58
N LEU A 26 -10.37 3.06 -12.05
CA LEU A 26 -10.42 1.97 -11.08
C LEU A 26 -9.79 0.66 -11.59
N PRO A 27 -10.10 0.14 -12.80
CA PRO A 27 -9.46 -1.06 -13.34
C PRO A 27 -7.95 -0.91 -13.47
N ILE A 28 -7.48 0.28 -13.86
CA ILE A 28 -6.05 0.59 -14.00
C ILE A 28 -5.37 0.55 -12.63
N PHE A 29 -6.01 1.14 -11.62
CA PHE A 29 -5.50 1.12 -10.25
C PHE A 29 -5.48 -0.30 -9.66
N LEU A 30 -6.51 -1.11 -9.93
CA LEU A 30 -6.57 -2.51 -9.50
C LEU A 30 -5.46 -3.35 -10.16
N LEU A 31 -5.15 -3.10 -11.43
CA LEU A 31 -4.02 -3.74 -12.12
C LEU A 31 -2.69 -3.34 -11.47
N ALA A 32 -2.49 -2.05 -11.20
CA ALA A 32 -1.30 -1.56 -10.51
C ALA A 32 -1.16 -2.20 -9.11
N ALA A 33 -2.26 -2.28 -8.35
CA ALA A 33 -2.30 -2.93 -7.05
C ALA A 33 -1.99 -4.43 -7.14
N ALA A 34 -2.53 -5.14 -8.12
CA ALA A 34 -2.23 -6.55 -8.31
C ALA A 34 -0.74 -6.80 -8.58
N VAL A 35 -0.09 -5.98 -9.42
CA VAL A 35 1.36 -6.07 -9.67
C VAL A 35 2.16 -5.76 -8.40
N HIS A 36 1.74 -4.77 -7.63
CA HIS A 36 2.35 -4.43 -6.35
C HIS A 36 2.32 -5.63 -5.37
N GLU A 37 1.15 -6.25 -5.18
CA GLU A 37 1.00 -7.44 -4.33
C GLU A 37 1.80 -8.64 -4.85
N CYS A 38 1.89 -8.81 -6.18
CA CYS A 38 2.74 -9.84 -6.78
C CYS A 38 4.21 -9.65 -6.43
N GLY A 39 4.69 -8.41 -6.31
CA GLY A 39 6.04 -8.09 -5.83
C GLY A 39 6.31 -8.68 -4.45
N HIS A 40 5.41 -8.46 -3.49
CA HIS A 40 5.51 -9.05 -2.15
C HIS A 40 5.51 -10.59 -2.20
N LEU A 41 4.55 -11.17 -2.92
CA LEU A 41 4.43 -12.63 -3.06
C LEU A 41 5.69 -13.27 -3.65
N PHE A 42 6.28 -12.63 -4.64
CA PHE A 42 7.49 -13.09 -5.28
C PHE A 42 8.68 -13.16 -4.29
N VAL A 43 8.92 -12.06 -3.57
CA VAL A 43 10.04 -12.00 -2.62
C VAL A 43 9.78 -12.87 -1.38
N ILE A 44 8.55 -13.00 -0.90
CA ILE A 44 8.20 -13.95 0.18
C ILE A 44 8.64 -15.38 -0.22
N ARG A 45 8.28 -15.81 -1.44
CA ARG A 45 8.65 -17.15 -1.92
C ARG A 45 10.15 -17.33 -2.08
N LEU A 46 10.85 -16.33 -2.64
CA LEU A 46 12.31 -16.37 -2.77
C LEU A 46 13.02 -16.44 -1.42
N SER A 47 12.45 -15.79 -0.40
CA SER A 47 13.00 -15.78 0.97
C SER A 47 12.65 -17.03 1.79
N GLY A 48 12.02 -18.04 1.17
CA GLY A 48 11.61 -19.28 1.87
C GLY A 48 10.36 -19.09 2.76
N GLY A 49 9.68 -17.96 2.66
CA GLY A 49 8.42 -17.71 3.37
C GLY A 49 7.25 -18.47 2.74
N THR A 50 6.22 -18.72 3.53
CA THR A 50 4.98 -19.37 3.06
C THR A 50 3.79 -18.44 3.20
N VAL A 51 2.99 -18.36 2.13
CA VAL A 51 1.75 -17.56 2.14
C VAL A 51 0.59 -18.48 2.52
N HIS A 52 -0.11 -18.13 3.59
CA HIS A 52 -1.25 -18.90 4.12
C HIS A 52 -2.57 -18.38 3.57
N ALA A 53 -2.76 -17.06 3.53
CA ALA A 53 -3.96 -16.45 2.99
C ALA A 53 -3.69 -15.04 2.46
N LEU A 54 -4.46 -14.66 1.44
CA LEU A 54 -4.62 -13.28 0.96
C LEU A 54 -6.00 -12.80 1.40
N CYS A 55 -6.06 -11.82 2.29
CA CYS A 55 -7.30 -11.24 2.77
C CYS A 55 -7.53 -9.88 2.11
N LEU A 56 -8.58 -9.76 1.29
CA LEU A 56 -9.01 -8.49 0.72
C LEU A 56 -9.97 -7.80 1.70
N THR A 57 -9.59 -6.60 2.15
CA THR A 57 -10.36 -5.80 3.12
C THR A 57 -10.64 -4.41 2.56
N ALA A 58 -11.53 -3.66 3.18
CA ALA A 58 -11.78 -2.26 2.81
C ALA A 58 -10.51 -1.37 2.93
N CYS A 59 -9.53 -1.78 3.76
CA CYS A 59 -8.28 -1.05 3.93
C CYS A 59 -7.15 -1.53 2.99
N GLY A 60 -7.44 -2.44 2.07
CA GLY A 60 -6.46 -3.02 1.14
C GLY A 60 -6.29 -4.53 1.28
N ALA A 61 -5.26 -5.06 0.63
CA ALA A 61 -4.88 -6.47 0.70
C ALA A 61 -4.00 -6.72 1.94
N VAL A 62 -4.27 -7.80 2.65
CA VAL A 62 -3.49 -8.25 3.81
C VAL A 62 -2.99 -9.66 3.55
N LEU A 63 -1.67 -9.80 3.44
CA LEU A 63 -1.00 -11.09 3.29
C LEU A 63 -0.76 -11.74 4.65
N ARG A 64 -1.36 -12.90 4.88
CA ARG A 64 -1.01 -13.76 6.02
C ARG A 64 0.07 -14.72 5.57
N CYS A 65 1.28 -14.54 6.07
CA CYS A 65 2.44 -15.33 5.70
C CYS A 65 3.34 -15.60 6.90
N SER A 66 4.11 -16.68 6.83
CA SER A 66 5.24 -16.89 7.71
C SER A 66 6.43 -16.13 7.14
N LEU A 67 6.95 -15.18 7.92
CA LEU A 67 8.08 -14.37 7.52
C LEU A 67 9.40 -15.04 7.93
N PRO A 68 10.48 -14.84 7.16
CA PRO A 68 11.81 -15.31 7.53
C PRO A 68 12.28 -14.60 8.83
N PRO A 69 13.19 -15.23 9.60
CA PRO A 69 13.66 -14.67 10.87
C PRO A 69 14.48 -13.39 10.71
N SER A 70 15.15 -13.21 9.57
CA SER A 70 16.04 -12.07 9.31
C SER A 70 15.27 -10.75 9.18
N PRO A 71 15.62 -9.70 9.95
CA PRO A 71 15.03 -8.36 9.81
C PRO A 71 15.19 -7.78 8.40
N PHE A 72 16.34 -8.02 7.76
CA PHE A 72 16.61 -7.56 6.39
C PHE A 72 15.71 -8.24 5.37
N SER A 73 15.49 -9.55 5.50
CA SER A 73 14.56 -10.28 4.61
C SER A 73 13.13 -9.78 4.77
N ARG A 74 12.68 -9.47 5.99
CA ARG A 74 11.36 -8.90 6.25
C ARG A 74 11.22 -7.52 5.62
N ALA A 75 12.23 -6.67 5.77
CA ALA A 75 12.24 -5.34 5.15
C ALA A 75 12.27 -5.44 3.62
N ALA A 76 13.04 -6.36 3.04
CA ALA A 76 13.05 -6.61 1.60
C ALA A 76 11.68 -7.05 1.08
N ILE A 77 10.97 -7.90 1.82
CA ILE A 77 9.59 -8.30 1.49
C ILE A 77 8.68 -7.06 1.46
N CYS A 78 8.75 -6.19 2.48
CA CYS A 78 7.94 -4.97 2.50
C CYS A 78 8.27 -4.03 1.33
N LEU A 79 9.54 -3.89 0.96
CA LEU A 79 9.95 -3.01 -0.15
C LEU A 79 9.70 -3.60 -1.54
N ALA A 80 9.39 -4.89 -1.63
CA ALA A 80 9.18 -5.58 -2.91
C ALA A 80 7.94 -5.09 -3.67
N GLY A 81 6.85 -4.74 -2.97
CA GLY A 81 5.66 -4.16 -3.58
C GLY A 81 5.94 -2.80 -4.23
N PRO A 82 6.47 -1.81 -3.47
CA PRO A 82 6.92 -0.54 -4.06
C PRO A 82 7.90 -0.71 -5.22
N ALA A 83 8.87 -1.62 -5.10
CA ALA A 83 9.82 -1.90 -6.19
C ALA A 83 9.12 -2.42 -7.44
N ALA A 84 8.14 -3.34 -7.31
CA ALA A 84 7.33 -3.82 -8.43
C ALA A 84 6.50 -2.70 -9.06
N SER A 85 5.96 -1.78 -8.23
CA SER A 85 5.23 -0.61 -8.71
C SER A 85 6.12 0.31 -9.54
N PHE A 86 7.34 0.62 -9.10
CA PHE A 86 8.27 1.44 -9.89
C PHE A 86 8.75 0.73 -11.15
N ALA A 87 8.96 -0.59 -11.10
CA ALA A 87 9.26 -1.37 -12.30
C ALA A 87 8.12 -1.29 -13.34
N LEU A 88 6.86 -1.45 -12.88
CA LEU A 88 5.70 -1.28 -13.76
C LEU A 88 5.61 0.15 -14.32
N THR A 89 5.91 1.17 -13.52
CA THR A 89 5.97 2.57 -13.97
C THR A 89 7.00 2.74 -15.09
N ALA A 90 8.21 2.20 -14.90
CA ALA A 90 9.29 2.28 -15.87
C ALA A 90 8.97 1.54 -17.18
N LEU A 91 8.23 0.45 -17.11
CA LEU A 91 7.80 -0.32 -18.29
C LEU A 91 6.60 0.32 -19.00
N ALA A 92 5.62 0.81 -18.25
CA ALA A 92 4.38 1.35 -18.81
C ALA A 92 4.57 2.73 -19.48
N ASN A 93 5.47 3.56 -18.94
CA ASN A 93 5.70 4.91 -19.42
C ASN A 93 6.18 4.97 -20.87
N PRO A 94 7.23 4.25 -21.32
CA PRO A 94 7.67 4.25 -22.73
C PRO A 94 6.66 3.61 -23.69
N LEU A 95 5.73 2.78 -23.17
CA LEU A 95 4.65 2.17 -23.95
C LEU A 95 3.44 3.11 -24.14
N GLY A 96 3.52 4.35 -23.64
CA GLY A 96 2.41 5.31 -23.70
C GLY A 96 1.27 5.03 -22.74
N ALA A 97 1.38 4.03 -21.84
CA ALA A 97 0.38 3.69 -20.85
C ALA A 97 0.47 4.61 -19.61
N TYR A 98 0.40 5.93 -19.83
CA TYR A 98 0.69 6.95 -18.80
C TYR A 98 -0.22 6.87 -17.58
N ARG A 99 -1.50 6.48 -17.75
CA ARG A 99 -2.42 6.32 -16.62
C ARG A 99 -1.98 5.17 -15.70
N LEU A 100 -1.52 4.06 -16.29
CA LEU A 100 -1.01 2.92 -15.52
C LEU A 100 0.32 3.26 -14.86
N ALA A 101 1.23 3.93 -15.56
CA ALA A 101 2.49 4.40 -15.02
C ALA A 101 2.27 5.34 -13.83
N GLY A 102 1.37 6.32 -13.97
CA GLY A 102 1.02 7.27 -12.92
C GLY A 102 0.37 6.59 -11.70
N ALA A 103 -0.61 5.71 -11.92
CA ALA A 103 -1.26 4.97 -10.86
C ALA A 103 -0.27 4.09 -10.07
N SER A 104 0.64 3.42 -10.79
CA SER A 104 1.65 2.55 -10.19
C SER A 104 2.71 3.36 -9.42
N ALA A 105 3.17 4.49 -9.97
CA ALA A 105 4.10 5.38 -9.28
C ALA A 105 3.50 5.93 -7.98
N LEU A 106 2.27 6.42 -8.04
CA LEU A 106 1.56 6.93 -6.85
C LEU A 106 1.37 5.85 -5.79
N LEU A 107 0.99 4.62 -6.20
CA LEU A 107 0.83 3.51 -5.28
C LEU A 107 2.16 3.15 -4.60
N GLY A 108 3.25 3.08 -5.36
CA GLY A 108 4.58 2.81 -4.83
C GLY A 108 5.05 3.90 -3.86
N LEU A 109 4.91 5.18 -4.23
CA LEU A 109 5.27 6.31 -3.37
C LEU A 109 4.44 6.35 -2.08
N PHE A 110 3.12 6.13 -2.19
CA PHE A 110 2.24 6.12 -1.04
C PHE A 110 2.61 5.01 -0.05
N ASN A 111 2.90 3.80 -0.56
CA ASN A 111 3.31 2.68 0.28
C ASN A 111 4.71 2.83 0.88
N LEU A 112 5.58 3.70 0.34
CA LEU A 112 6.89 4.01 0.94
C LEU A 112 6.82 4.99 2.11
N LEU A 113 5.65 5.56 2.41
CA LEU A 113 5.52 6.44 3.56
C LEU A 113 5.89 5.72 4.86
N PRO A 114 6.59 6.40 5.79
CA PRO A 114 7.07 5.80 7.04
C PRO A 114 5.96 5.63 8.08
N VAL A 115 4.79 5.13 7.66
CA VAL A 115 3.60 4.98 8.48
C VAL A 115 3.10 3.54 8.43
N PRO A 116 3.15 2.76 9.50
CA PRO A 116 2.45 1.48 9.55
C PRO A 116 0.92 1.68 9.40
N PRO A 117 0.22 0.82 8.67
CA PRO A 117 0.65 -0.47 8.12
C PRO A 117 1.24 -0.42 6.70
N LEU A 118 1.60 0.76 6.17
CA LEU A 118 2.22 0.88 4.85
C LEU A 118 3.60 0.21 4.82
N ASP A 119 4.03 -0.21 3.63
CA ASP A 119 5.25 -0.99 3.44
C ASP A 119 6.52 -0.30 3.95
N GLY A 120 6.66 1.01 3.69
CA GLY A 120 7.79 1.80 4.18
C GLY A 120 7.85 1.85 5.70
N GLY A 121 6.69 2.03 6.36
CA GLY A 121 6.60 2.00 7.81
C GLY A 121 6.92 0.62 8.40
N MET A 122 6.45 -0.45 7.76
CA MET A 122 6.74 -1.83 8.17
C MET A 122 8.20 -2.20 7.93
N ALA A 123 8.78 -1.81 6.79
CA ALA A 123 10.20 -2.03 6.50
C ALA A 123 11.09 -1.37 7.55
N LEU A 124 10.82 -0.11 7.90
CA LEU A 124 11.55 0.61 8.95
C LEU A 124 11.43 -0.07 10.31
N ARG A 125 10.25 -0.53 10.70
CA ARG A 125 10.05 -1.26 11.95
C ARG A 125 10.85 -2.58 11.98
N HIS A 126 10.88 -3.32 10.87
CA HIS A 126 11.67 -4.55 10.77
C HIS A 126 13.17 -4.28 10.87
N LEU A 127 13.69 -3.24 10.20
CA LEU A 127 15.09 -2.85 10.26
C LEU A 127 15.50 -2.34 11.65
N ALA A 128 14.60 -1.62 12.32
CA ALA A 128 14.87 -1.10 13.66
C ALA A 128 14.87 -2.20 14.73
N ASP A 129 14.29 -3.36 14.45
CA ASP A 129 14.24 -4.53 15.34
C ASP A 129 13.83 -4.16 16.79
N GLY A 130 12.75 -3.39 16.91
CA GLY A 130 12.24 -2.89 18.19
C GLY A 130 12.96 -1.67 18.76
N ARG A 131 14.08 -1.24 18.15
CA ARG A 131 14.80 -0.02 18.52
C ARG A 131 14.08 1.20 17.95
N PHE A 132 14.27 2.35 18.61
CA PHE A 132 13.73 3.64 18.13
C PHE A 132 12.21 3.70 17.91
N THR A 133 11.44 2.83 18.56
CA THR A 133 9.97 2.74 18.38
C THR A 133 9.28 4.09 18.62
N ARG A 134 9.71 4.86 19.62
CA ARG A 134 9.14 6.21 19.89
C ARG A 134 9.41 7.18 18.77
N LEU A 135 10.63 7.18 18.22
CA LEU A 135 11.01 8.03 17.08
C LEU A 135 10.21 7.66 15.83
N LEU A 136 10.13 6.37 15.51
CA LEU A 136 9.35 5.88 14.36
C LEU A 136 7.86 6.21 14.48
N ASN A 137 7.29 6.08 15.67
CA ASN A 137 5.91 6.48 15.92
C ASN A 137 5.71 7.99 15.77
N GLY A 138 6.68 8.81 16.21
CA GLY A 138 6.67 10.25 16.03
C GLY A 138 6.70 10.63 14.52
N ILE A 139 7.61 10.03 13.75
CA ILE A 139 7.71 10.22 12.29
C ILE A 139 6.39 9.81 11.62
N ALA A 140 5.83 8.65 11.98
CA ALA A 140 4.57 8.18 11.45
C ALA A 140 3.42 9.16 11.77
N GLY A 141 3.33 9.64 13.01
CA GLY A 141 2.32 10.63 13.41
C GLY A 141 2.41 11.92 12.61
N VAL A 142 3.63 12.47 12.45
CA VAL A 142 3.85 13.66 11.62
C VAL A 142 3.46 13.40 10.16
N SER A 143 3.82 12.25 9.61
CA SER A 143 3.46 11.88 8.23
C SER A 143 1.96 11.79 8.03
N VAL A 144 1.22 11.23 8.99
CA VAL A 144 -0.25 11.18 8.97
C VAL A 144 -0.84 12.59 9.00
N LEU A 145 -0.32 13.46 9.85
CA LEU A 145 -0.79 14.87 9.91
C LEU A 145 -0.54 15.60 8.60
N VAL A 146 0.62 15.41 7.97
CA VAL A 146 0.95 16.00 6.66
C VAL A 146 0.00 15.48 5.57
N LEU A 147 -0.29 14.17 5.56
CA LEU A 147 -1.25 13.57 4.63
C LEU A 147 -2.65 14.15 4.80
N LEU A 148 -3.12 14.29 6.03
CA LEU A 148 -4.45 14.84 6.32
C LEU A 148 -4.52 16.32 5.94
N ALA A 149 -3.52 17.11 6.32
CA ALA A 149 -3.45 18.54 5.99
C ALA A 149 -3.38 18.76 4.47
N GLY A 150 -2.51 18.01 3.77
CA GLY A 150 -2.41 18.01 2.31
C GLY A 150 -3.70 17.59 1.64
N GLY A 151 -4.38 16.56 2.18
CA GLY A 151 -5.68 16.10 1.70
C GLY A 151 -6.77 17.15 1.83
N VAL A 152 -6.84 17.86 2.95
CA VAL A 152 -7.77 18.99 3.16
C VAL A 152 -7.46 20.15 2.19
N PHE A 153 -6.17 20.48 2.03
CA PHE A 153 -5.74 21.51 1.09
C PHE A 153 -6.16 21.20 -0.35
N LEU A 154 -5.89 19.99 -0.84
CA LEU A 154 -6.26 19.55 -2.18
C LEU A 154 -7.78 19.51 -2.36
N TRP A 155 -8.52 19.09 -1.34
CA TRP A 155 -9.98 19.10 -1.38
C TRP A 155 -10.53 20.52 -1.55
N LYS A 156 -10.04 21.47 -0.76
CA LYS A 156 -10.43 22.89 -0.89
C LYS A 156 -10.01 23.51 -2.22
N SER A 157 -8.92 23.03 -2.82
CA SER A 157 -8.42 23.48 -4.13
C SER A 157 -9.15 22.84 -5.32
N GLY A 158 -10.18 21.99 -5.10
CA GLY A 158 -10.98 21.39 -6.16
C GLY A 158 -10.39 20.09 -6.76
N PHE A 159 -9.24 19.61 -6.27
CA PHE A 159 -8.61 18.36 -6.74
C PHE A 159 -9.26 17.08 -6.19
N GLY A 160 -10.33 17.22 -5.40
CA GLY A 160 -11.05 16.10 -4.79
C GLY A 160 -10.53 15.66 -3.43
N GLY A 161 -11.33 14.88 -2.70
CA GLY A 161 -11.05 14.45 -1.32
C GLY A 161 -10.32 13.10 -1.19
N TRP A 162 -9.83 12.53 -2.29
CA TRP A 162 -9.26 11.17 -2.28
C TRP A 162 -8.03 11.03 -1.39
N LEU A 163 -7.13 12.01 -1.40
CA LEU A 163 -5.95 11.99 -0.54
C LEU A 163 -6.33 12.13 0.94
N PHE A 164 -7.37 12.93 1.24
CA PHE A 164 -7.90 13.05 2.59
C PHE A 164 -8.49 11.72 3.09
N LEU A 165 -9.29 11.03 2.26
CA LEU A 165 -9.83 9.72 2.60
C LEU A 165 -8.73 8.68 2.79
N ALA A 166 -7.73 8.64 1.92
CA ALA A 166 -6.57 7.77 2.06
C ALA A 166 -5.80 8.06 3.36
N GLY A 167 -5.55 9.33 3.67
CA GLY A 167 -4.92 9.76 4.92
C GLY A 167 -5.73 9.36 6.15
N LEU A 168 -7.05 9.46 6.11
CA LEU A 168 -7.94 9.04 7.18
C LEU A 168 -7.90 7.51 7.40
N MET A 169 -7.91 6.73 6.33
CA MET A 169 -7.78 5.27 6.40
C MET A 169 -6.44 4.87 7.04
N VAL A 170 -5.34 5.53 6.64
CA VAL A 170 -4.01 5.29 7.24
C VAL A 170 -4.00 5.70 8.71
N ALA A 171 -4.59 6.84 9.08
CA ALA A 171 -4.68 7.30 10.47
C ALA A 171 -5.43 6.31 11.36
N VAL A 172 -6.58 5.80 10.90
CA VAL A 172 -7.37 4.79 11.63
C VAL A 172 -6.59 3.48 11.76
N SER A 173 -5.88 3.07 10.72
CA SER A 173 -5.07 1.85 10.75
C SER A 173 -3.85 1.98 11.66
N PHE A 174 -3.20 3.14 11.67
CA PHE A 174 -2.08 3.46 12.55
C PHE A 174 -2.49 3.46 14.03
N GLY A 175 -3.67 3.99 14.36
CA GLY A 175 -4.19 3.98 15.74
C GLY A 175 -4.55 2.59 16.28
N ARG A 176 -4.62 1.58 15.40
CA ARG A 176 -4.90 0.18 15.77
C ARG A 176 -3.65 -0.72 15.78
N ALA A 177 -2.51 -0.24 15.31
CA ALA A 177 -1.23 -0.94 15.18
C ALA A 177 -0.31 -0.71 16.39
#